data_bcddd8543f7da3144b11f2279ecd6097
#
_entry.id   bcddd8543f7da3144b11f2279ecd6097
#
_cell.length_a   1.000
_cell.length_b   1.000
_cell.length_c   1.000
_cell.angle_alpha   90.00
_cell.angle_beta   90.00
_cell.angle_gamma   90.00
#
_symmetry.space_group_name_H-M   'P 1'
#
loop_
_entity.id
_entity.type
_entity.pdbx_description
1 polymer ?
#
loop_
_entity_poly.entity_id
_entity_poly.type
_entity_poly.pdbx_seq_one_letter_code
_entity_poly.pdbx_strand_id
1 'polypeptide(L)'
;TRRGWLGVQIQDIDSDMAEALGLDKVSGALVSGVPEGPGADAGIQSGDVIISFDGVEVEDTRGLVTAVGNADVGKVVRVIIFRDGKTKTIKVTLGRREAAEKEKLVPVTKAPEKIKETEKFGMKLLTITSESRIKLNLPEDLEGVAVLDVSETSDAFEKGIRAGDVIVEAGRTKIADVNDISKIFEDAIEAGRKSILLLVLKGDNSRFVGLSLSEK
;
A
#
# COMPACT_ATOMS: atom_id res chain seq x y z
N THR A 1 7.27 -7.66 -29.62
CA THR A 1 7.92 -8.27 -28.44
C THR A 1 6.85 -8.58 -27.41
N ARG A 2 6.55 -9.85 -27.21
CA ARG A 2 5.55 -10.31 -26.23
C ARG A 2 6.23 -10.30 -24.87
N ARG A 3 6.00 -9.25 -24.08
CA ARG A 3 6.51 -9.14 -22.71
C ARG A 3 5.48 -9.68 -21.73
N GLY A 4 5.90 -10.53 -20.80
CA GLY A 4 5.08 -10.96 -19.70
C GLY A 4 4.58 -9.80 -18.86
N TRP A 5 3.42 -9.95 -18.25
CA TRP A 5 2.81 -8.95 -17.36
C TRP A 5 2.25 -9.65 -16.13
N LEU A 6 2.65 -9.17 -14.96
CA LEU A 6 2.25 -9.73 -13.66
C LEU A 6 0.96 -9.10 -13.12
N GLY A 7 0.64 -7.87 -13.55
CA GLY A 7 -0.59 -7.18 -13.13
C GLY A 7 -0.55 -6.70 -11.68
N VAL A 8 0.58 -6.18 -11.23
CA VAL A 8 0.73 -5.58 -9.90
C VAL A 8 1.41 -4.22 -10.00
N GLN A 9 1.06 -3.32 -9.10
CA GLN A 9 1.80 -2.08 -8.86
C GLN A 9 2.84 -2.37 -7.78
N ILE A 10 4.06 -1.92 -8.01
CA ILE A 10 5.20 -2.18 -7.11
C ILE A 10 5.95 -0.91 -6.76
N GLN A 11 6.57 -0.91 -5.61
CA GLN A 11 7.45 0.16 -5.14
C GLN A 11 8.68 -0.41 -4.44
N ASP A 12 9.76 0.39 -4.41
CA ASP A 12 10.96 0.05 -3.66
C ASP A 12 10.69 0.17 -2.16
N ILE A 13 11.46 -0.57 -1.37
CA ILE A 13 11.35 -0.64 0.09
C ILE A 13 12.43 0.24 0.69
N ASP A 14 12.06 1.11 1.62
CA ASP A 14 13.00 1.82 2.48
C ASP A 14 13.21 1.09 3.83
N SER A 15 14.10 1.62 4.67
CA SER A 15 14.44 1.02 5.97
C SER A 15 13.25 0.95 6.92
N ASP A 16 12.41 2.00 6.94
CA ASP A 16 11.25 2.07 7.84
C ASP A 16 10.15 1.09 7.39
N MET A 17 9.97 0.95 6.07
CA MET A 17 9.08 -0.07 5.50
C MET A 17 9.58 -1.48 5.80
N ALA A 18 10.88 -1.75 5.65
CA ALA A 18 11.46 -3.05 5.95
C ALA A 18 11.25 -3.42 7.42
N GLU A 19 11.48 -2.48 8.34
CA GLU A 19 11.21 -2.69 9.76
C GLU A 19 9.73 -2.94 10.05
N ALA A 20 8.84 -2.11 9.49
CA ALA A 20 7.40 -2.25 9.68
C ALA A 20 6.84 -3.57 9.12
N LEU A 21 7.46 -4.10 8.05
CA LEU A 21 7.12 -5.39 7.45
C LEU A 21 7.77 -6.58 8.16
N GLY A 22 8.76 -6.35 9.03
CA GLY A 22 9.53 -7.40 9.68
C GLY A 22 10.52 -8.10 8.75
N LEU A 23 11.07 -7.36 7.78
CA LEU A 23 12.12 -7.85 6.90
C LEU A 23 13.50 -7.69 7.52
N ASP A 24 14.34 -8.72 7.40
CA ASP A 24 15.74 -8.67 7.87
C ASP A 24 16.64 -7.79 7.00
N LYS A 25 16.22 -7.54 5.76
CA LYS A 25 16.96 -6.74 4.77
C LYS A 25 16.01 -5.83 3.99
N VAL A 26 16.53 -4.69 3.57
CA VAL A 26 15.87 -3.79 2.60
C VAL A 26 16.05 -4.41 1.21
N SER A 27 15.19 -5.36 0.86
CA SER A 27 15.29 -6.12 -0.41
C SER A 27 13.90 -6.61 -0.82
N GLY A 28 13.67 -6.70 -2.13
CA GLY A 28 12.42 -7.12 -2.74
C GLY A 28 11.63 -5.96 -3.35
N ALA A 29 10.49 -6.28 -3.93
CA ALA A 29 9.55 -5.31 -4.48
C ALA A 29 8.23 -5.37 -3.71
N LEU A 30 7.88 -4.26 -3.04
CA LEU A 30 6.62 -4.13 -2.29
C LEU A 30 5.46 -3.93 -3.25
N VAL A 31 4.44 -4.76 -3.14
CA VAL A 31 3.21 -4.62 -3.92
C VAL A 31 2.33 -3.54 -3.30
N SER A 32 2.23 -2.40 -3.97
CA SER A 32 1.42 -1.26 -3.52
C SER A 32 -0.03 -1.31 -4.02
N GLY A 33 -0.31 -2.11 -5.04
CA GLY A 33 -1.64 -2.30 -5.56
C GLY A 33 -1.74 -3.53 -6.45
N VAL A 34 -2.91 -4.14 -6.48
CA VAL A 34 -3.20 -5.34 -7.29
C VAL A 34 -4.48 -5.09 -8.07
N PRO A 35 -4.38 -4.43 -9.23
CA PRO A 35 -5.52 -4.31 -10.15
C PRO A 35 -5.93 -5.69 -10.67
N GLU A 36 -7.11 -5.80 -11.25
CA GLU A 36 -7.56 -7.03 -11.89
C GLU A 36 -6.54 -7.55 -12.90
N GLY A 37 -6.23 -8.83 -12.83
CA GLY A 37 -5.24 -9.46 -13.69
C GLY A 37 -4.51 -10.63 -13.04
N PRO A 38 -3.43 -11.11 -13.69
CA PRO A 38 -2.72 -12.33 -13.31
C PRO A 38 -2.30 -12.41 -11.85
N GLY A 39 -1.85 -11.28 -11.27
CA GLY A 39 -1.45 -11.21 -9.87
C GLY A 39 -2.63 -11.38 -8.91
N ALA A 40 -3.75 -10.69 -9.20
CA ALA A 40 -4.98 -10.81 -8.44
C ALA A 40 -5.54 -12.24 -8.50
N ASP A 41 -5.63 -12.80 -9.71
CA ASP A 41 -6.13 -14.16 -9.96
C ASP A 41 -5.31 -15.22 -9.22
N ALA A 42 -4.02 -14.99 -9.08
CA ALA A 42 -3.10 -15.88 -8.37
C ALA A 42 -3.11 -15.67 -6.84
N GLY A 43 -3.77 -14.62 -6.32
CA GLY A 43 -3.88 -14.33 -4.89
C GLY A 43 -2.71 -13.50 -4.32
N ILE A 44 -2.02 -12.74 -5.16
CA ILE A 44 -1.11 -11.66 -4.70
C ILE A 44 -1.98 -10.56 -4.10
N GLN A 45 -1.51 -9.93 -3.03
CA GLN A 45 -2.23 -8.89 -2.30
C GLN A 45 -1.35 -7.66 -2.12
N SER A 46 -2.00 -6.51 -1.93
CA SER A 46 -1.32 -5.30 -1.49
C SER A 46 -0.62 -5.54 -0.15
N GLY A 47 0.61 -5.05 -0.01
CA GLY A 47 1.46 -5.30 1.15
C GLY A 47 2.31 -6.56 1.09
N ASP A 48 2.22 -7.38 0.03
CA ASP A 48 3.18 -8.46 -0.22
C ASP A 48 4.53 -7.90 -0.66
N VAL A 49 5.60 -8.53 -0.25
CA VAL A 49 6.93 -8.25 -0.79
C VAL A 49 7.36 -9.40 -1.69
N ILE A 50 7.55 -9.13 -2.97
CA ILE A 50 8.06 -10.12 -3.92
C ILE A 50 9.58 -10.22 -3.74
N ILE A 51 10.04 -11.38 -3.27
CA ILE A 51 11.46 -11.66 -2.98
C ILE A 51 12.11 -12.59 -4.01
N SER A 52 11.32 -13.33 -4.80
CA SER A 52 11.83 -14.13 -5.91
C SER A 52 10.80 -14.28 -7.02
N PHE A 53 11.25 -14.28 -8.26
CA PHE A 53 10.44 -14.46 -9.45
C PHE A 53 11.08 -15.53 -10.35
N ASP A 54 10.38 -16.64 -10.55
CA ASP A 54 10.79 -17.79 -11.39
C ASP A 54 12.20 -18.32 -11.08
N GLY A 55 12.56 -18.31 -9.79
CA GLY A 55 13.87 -18.78 -9.31
C GLY A 55 14.98 -17.71 -9.31
N VAL A 56 14.67 -16.50 -9.77
CA VAL A 56 15.58 -15.34 -9.69
C VAL A 56 15.25 -14.51 -8.46
N GLU A 57 16.25 -14.18 -7.66
CA GLU A 57 16.07 -13.28 -6.50
C GLU A 57 15.71 -11.87 -6.96
N VAL A 58 14.76 -11.24 -6.27
CA VAL A 58 14.32 -9.88 -6.53
C VAL A 58 14.89 -8.99 -5.43
N GLU A 59 15.82 -8.13 -5.79
CA GLU A 59 16.44 -7.18 -4.86
C GLU A 59 15.67 -5.84 -4.83
N ASP A 60 15.13 -5.43 -5.98
CA ASP A 60 14.43 -4.16 -6.16
C ASP A 60 13.32 -4.28 -7.24
N THR A 61 12.58 -3.19 -7.45
CA THR A 61 11.53 -3.12 -8.48
C THR A 61 12.06 -3.30 -9.89
N ARG A 62 13.27 -2.82 -10.19
CA ARG A 62 13.88 -2.91 -11.53
C ARG A 62 14.21 -4.37 -11.87
N GLY A 63 14.75 -5.10 -10.90
CA GLY A 63 15.02 -6.54 -11.04
C GLY A 63 13.76 -7.31 -11.37
N LEU A 64 12.66 -7.04 -10.66
CA LEU A 64 11.38 -7.66 -10.93
C LEU A 64 10.83 -7.30 -12.30
N VAL A 65 10.80 -6.02 -12.68
CA VAL A 65 10.32 -5.56 -13.99
C VAL A 65 11.11 -6.23 -15.13
N THR A 66 12.42 -6.35 -14.97
CA THR A 66 13.28 -7.01 -15.96
C THR A 66 12.98 -8.49 -16.05
N ALA A 67 12.85 -9.20 -14.94
CA ALA A 67 12.54 -10.63 -14.89
C ALA A 67 11.16 -10.93 -15.51
N VAL A 68 10.13 -10.15 -15.17
CA VAL A 68 8.78 -10.26 -15.74
C VAL A 68 8.79 -9.96 -17.23
N GLY A 69 9.49 -8.89 -17.65
CA GLY A 69 9.57 -8.45 -19.05
C GLY A 69 10.28 -9.46 -19.96
N ASN A 70 11.19 -10.27 -19.43
CA ASN A 70 11.91 -11.33 -20.16
C ASN A 70 11.15 -12.67 -20.19
N ALA A 71 10.10 -12.80 -19.40
CA ALA A 71 9.29 -14.02 -19.39
C ALA A 71 8.20 -13.98 -20.47
N ASP A 72 7.86 -15.15 -21.00
CA ASP A 72 6.85 -15.28 -22.03
C ASP A 72 5.43 -15.07 -21.51
N VAL A 73 4.57 -14.47 -22.32
CA VAL A 73 3.12 -14.40 -22.07
C VAL A 73 2.53 -15.80 -22.00
N GLY A 74 1.70 -16.05 -20.98
CA GLY A 74 1.08 -17.38 -20.76
C GLY A 74 1.97 -18.34 -19.98
N LYS A 75 3.22 -17.99 -19.70
CA LYS A 75 4.10 -18.82 -18.86
C LYS A 75 3.58 -18.84 -17.42
N VAL A 76 3.55 -20.02 -16.82
CA VAL A 76 3.31 -20.18 -15.38
C VAL A 76 4.63 -20.03 -14.65
N VAL A 77 4.75 -19.01 -13.84
CA VAL A 77 5.96 -18.70 -13.06
C VAL A 77 5.71 -18.90 -11.56
N ARG A 78 6.77 -19.21 -10.83
CA ARG A 78 6.74 -19.25 -9.36
C ARG A 78 7.18 -17.92 -8.80
N VAL A 79 6.31 -17.26 -8.02
CA VAL A 79 6.61 -16.04 -7.31
C VAL A 79 6.67 -16.34 -5.83
N ILE A 80 7.79 -16.03 -5.19
CA ILE A 80 7.91 -16.15 -3.73
C ILE A 80 7.68 -14.77 -3.17
N ILE A 81 6.67 -14.68 -2.28
CA ILE A 81 6.31 -13.47 -1.56
C ILE A 81 6.60 -13.63 -0.08
N PHE A 82 6.85 -12.52 0.58
CA PHE A 82 6.86 -12.39 2.03
C PHE A 82 5.57 -11.69 2.46
N ARG A 83 4.80 -12.33 3.33
CA ARG A 83 3.51 -11.86 3.87
C ARG A 83 3.40 -12.26 5.33
N ASP A 84 3.13 -11.31 6.23
CA ASP A 84 2.91 -11.57 7.67
C ASP A 84 4.05 -12.36 8.35
N GLY A 85 5.29 -11.98 8.07
CA GLY A 85 6.45 -12.65 8.64
C GLY A 85 6.76 -14.03 8.06
N LYS A 86 6.09 -14.43 6.97
CA LYS A 86 6.25 -15.75 6.35
C LYS A 86 6.42 -15.66 4.84
N THR A 87 7.25 -16.54 4.31
CA THR A 87 7.37 -16.71 2.85
C THR A 87 6.26 -17.63 2.32
N LYS A 88 5.67 -17.25 1.20
CA LYS A 88 4.68 -18.06 0.47
C LYS A 88 5.06 -18.15 -0.99
N THR A 89 4.86 -19.31 -1.60
CA THR A 89 5.06 -19.50 -3.04
C THR A 89 3.72 -19.45 -3.75
N ILE A 90 3.59 -18.57 -4.73
CA ILE A 90 2.40 -18.38 -5.55
C ILE A 90 2.75 -18.72 -7.00
N LYS A 91 1.88 -19.46 -7.68
CA LYS A 91 2.00 -19.72 -9.11
C LYS A 91 1.15 -18.70 -9.87
N VAL A 92 1.76 -17.96 -10.77
CA VAL A 92 1.10 -16.94 -11.58
C VAL A 92 1.24 -17.28 -13.05
N THR A 93 0.12 -17.24 -13.78
CA THR A 93 0.14 -17.32 -15.25
C THR A 93 0.27 -15.91 -15.80
N LEU A 94 1.39 -15.58 -16.43
CA LEU A 94 1.65 -14.22 -16.92
C LEU A 94 0.67 -13.82 -18.03
N GLY A 95 0.08 -12.65 -17.88
CA GLY A 95 -0.82 -12.05 -18.85
C GLY A 95 -0.10 -11.19 -19.90
N ARG A 96 -0.90 -10.55 -20.73
CA ARG A 96 -0.47 -9.54 -21.70
C ARG A 96 -0.88 -8.15 -21.15
N ARG A 97 0.04 -7.20 -21.15
CA ARG A 97 -0.18 -5.85 -20.62
C ARG A 97 -1.35 -5.09 -21.27
N GLU A 98 -1.66 -5.39 -22.53
CA GLU A 98 -2.69 -4.71 -23.31
C GLU A 98 -4.14 -5.10 -22.93
N ALA A 99 -4.34 -6.09 -22.07
CA ALA A 99 -5.66 -6.56 -21.62
C ALA A 99 -6.20 -5.84 -20.36
N ALA A 100 -5.40 -4.98 -19.72
CA ALA A 100 -5.66 -4.46 -18.37
C ALA A 100 -6.40 -3.10 -18.30
N GLU A 101 -6.84 -2.53 -19.42
CA GLU A 101 -7.43 -1.18 -19.44
C GLU A 101 -8.98 -1.14 -19.44
N LYS A 102 -9.67 -2.06 -18.80
CA LYS A 102 -11.13 -1.91 -18.57
C LYS A 102 -11.57 -2.68 -17.34
N GLU A 103 -11.82 -1.99 -16.26
CA GLU A 103 -13.13 -1.96 -15.59
C GLU A 103 -13.07 -1.25 -14.23
N LYS A 104 -14.09 -0.42 -13.98
CA LYS A 104 -14.33 0.38 -12.78
C LYS A 104 -15.35 -0.28 -11.87
N LEU A 105 -15.03 -0.36 -10.60
CA LEU A 105 -15.76 -0.18 -9.33
C LEU A 105 -17.29 -0.35 -9.24
N VAL A 106 -17.72 -1.05 -8.19
CA VAL A 106 -19.10 -1.09 -7.68
C VAL A 106 -19.13 -0.59 -6.23
N PRO A 107 -20.11 0.24 -5.82
CA PRO A 107 -20.11 0.96 -4.55
C PRO A 107 -20.82 0.23 -3.40
N VAL A 108 -20.37 0.52 -2.15
CA VAL A 108 -21.11 0.16 -0.93
C VAL A 108 -21.33 1.41 -0.07
N THR A 109 -22.58 1.67 0.22
CA THR A 109 -23.12 2.80 0.99
C THR A 109 -23.03 2.57 2.49
N LYS A 110 -22.62 3.55 3.28
CA LYS A 110 -22.90 3.63 4.71
C LYS A 110 -23.11 5.06 5.22
N ALA A 111 -23.92 5.19 6.28
CA ALA A 111 -24.56 6.38 6.81
C ALA A 111 -23.64 7.37 7.59
N PRO A 112 -24.10 8.61 7.92
CA PRO A 112 -23.23 9.72 8.28
C PRO A 112 -22.71 9.67 9.72
N GLU A 113 -21.40 9.90 9.89
CA GLU A 113 -20.76 10.03 11.19
C GLU A 113 -20.19 11.45 11.40
N LYS A 114 -20.13 11.86 12.68
CA LYS A 114 -19.66 13.19 13.11
C LYS A 114 -18.21 13.44 12.68
N ILE A 115 -17.96 14.65 12.18
CA ILE A 115 -16.63 15.14 11.84
C ILE A 115 -15.74 15.08 13.10
N LYS A 116 -14.75 14.19 13.10
CA LYS A 116 -13.71 14.13 14.12
C LYS A 116 -12.37 14.42 13.46
N GLU A 117 -11.67 15.42 14.01
CA GLU A 117 -10.30 15.74 13.66
C GLU A 117 -9.38 15.27 14.78
N THR A 118 -8.19 14.84 14.43
CA THR A 118 -7.11 14.53 15.38
C THR A 118 -5.77 14.94 14.81
N GLU A 119 -4.82 15.22 15.68
CA GLU A 119 -3.44 15.51 15.30
C GLU A 119 -2.54 14.41 15.85
N LYS A 120 -1.82 13.72 14.97
CA LYS A 120 -0.87 12.65 15.31
C LYS A 120 0.33 12.70 14.37
N PHE A 121 1.52 12.59 14.93
CA PHE A 121 2.81 12.56 14.20
C PHE A 121 2.96 13.72 13.18
N GLY A 122 2.53 14.93 13.59
CA GLY A 122 2.58 16.11 12.74
C GLY A 122 1.60 16.10 11.58
N MET A 123 0.62 15.21 11.57
CA MET A 123 -0.48 15.19 10.60
C MET A 123 -1.79 15.59 11.26
N LYS A 124 -2.51 16.49 10.61
CA LYS A 124 -3.90 16.82 10.95
C LYS A 124 -4.83 15.93 10.14
N LEU A 125 -5.53 15.05 10.83
CA LEU A 125 -6.31 13.96 10.24
C LEU A 125 -7.80 14.18 10.42
N LEU A 126 -8.59 13.86 9.41
CA LEU A 126 -10.05 13.99 9.37
C LEU A 126 -10.69 12.68 8.93
N THR A 127 -11.69 12.20 9.67
CA THR A 127 -12.55 11.10 9.20
C THR A 127 -13.27 11.50 7.91
N ILE A 128 -13.23 10.65 6.89
CA ILE A 128 -13.93 10.89 5.63
C ILE A 128 -15.43 10.70 5.85
N THR A 129 -16.16 11.82 5.85
CA THR A 129 -17.61 11.88 5.88
C THR A 129 -18.14 12.23 4.50
N SER A 130 -19.45 12.12 4.28
CA SER A 130 -20.09 12.55 3.02
C SER A 130 -19.79 14.00 2.69
N GLU A 131 -19.71 14.87 3.71
CA GLU A 131 -19.39 16.29 3.53
C GLU A 131 -17.92 16.52 3.15
N SER A 132 -16.97 15.89 3.87
CA SER A 132 -15.53 15.99 3.55
C SER A 132 -15.20 15.34 2.20
N ARG A 133 -15.92 14.31 1.82
CA ARG A 133 -15.79 13.63 0.53
C ARG A 133 -16.09 14.58 -0.63
N ILE A 134 -17.17 15.34 -0.54
CA ILE A 134 -17.53 16.36 -1.54
C ILE A 134 -16.48 17.47 -1.57
N LYS A 135 -16.06 17.99 -0.39
CA LYS A 135 -15.05 19.06 -0.30
C LYS A 135 -13.69 18.68 -0.88
N LEU A 136 -13.29 17.43 -0.69
CA LEU A 136 -11.99 16.90 -1.14
C LEU A 136 -12.06 16.17 -2.48
N ASN A 137 -13.25 16.13 -3.11
CA ASN A 137 -13.51 15.44 -4.38
C ASN A 137 -13.03 13.97 -4.36
N LEU A 138 -13.38 13.25 -3.28
CA LEU A 138 -13.02 11.86 -3.10
C LEU A 138 -14.09 10.92 -3.66
N PRO A 139 -13.72 9.69 -4.11
CA PRO A 139 -14.67 8.66 -4.54
C PRO A 139 -15.70 8.33 -3.46
N GLU A 140 -16.92 7.93 -3.88
CA GLU A 140 -18.02 7.64 -2.95
C GLU A 140 -17.77 6.43 -2.04
N ASP A 141 -17.00 5.48 -2.52
CA ASP A 141 -16.67 4.22 -1.86
C ASP A 141 -15.35 4.25 -1.06
N LEU A 142 -14.64 5.38 -1.06
CA LEU A 142 -13.36 5.51 -0.37
C LEU A 142 -13.58 5.64 1.15
N GLU A 143 -13.15 4.65 1.92
CA GLU A 143 -13.05 4.69 3.37
C GLU A 143 -11.64 5.03 3.82
N GLY A 144 -11.50 5.70 4.96
CA GLY A 144 -10.19 6.06 5.50
C GLY A 144 -10.19 7.43 6.19
N VAL A 145 -9.01 7.97 6.31
CA VAL A 145 -8.74 9.24 6.98
C VAL A 145 -8.04 10.20 6.00
N ALA A 146 -8.63 11.37 5.80
CA ALA A 146 -8.06 12.42 4.98
C ALA A 146 -6.99 13.21 5.76
N VAL A 147 -5.89 13.52 5.11
CA VAL A 147 -4.85 14.39 5.64
C VAL A 147 -5.19 15.82 5.29
N LEU A 148 -5.49 16.65 6.29
CA LEU A 148 -5.82 18.06 6.11
C LEU A 148 -4.58 18.93 6.03
N ASP A 149 -3.58 18.60 6.86
CA ASP A 149 -2.33 19.35 6.96
C ASP A 149 -1.21 18.45 7.47
N VAL A 150 0.03 18.78 7.15
CA VAL A 150 1.22 18.06 7.58
C VAL A 150 2.30 19.06 7.96
N SER A 151 2.82 18.95 9.19
CA SER A 151 3.94 19.77 9.64
C SER A 151 5.18 19.51 8.79
N GLU A 152 5.81 20.56 8.27
CA GLU A 152 7.02 20.48 7.43
C GLU A 152 8.21 19.86 8.16
N THR A 153 8.19 19.84 9.49
CA THR A 153 9.25 19.24 10.32
C THR A 153 8.97 17.80 10.72
N SER A 154 7.84 17.24 10.30
CA SER A 154 7.44 15.87 10.64
C SER A 154 8.04 14.82 9.69
N ASP A 155 8.22 13.60 10.22
CA ASP A 155 8.60 12.44 9.41
C ASP A 155 7.59 12.18 8.27
N ALA A 156 6.30 12.38 8.54
CA ALA A 156 5.25 12.27 7.53
C ALA A 156 5.49 13.19 6.32
N PHE A 157 5.94 14.42 6.57
CA PHE A 157 6.30 15.36 5.50
C PHE A 157 7.57 14.92 4.75
N GLU A 158 8.62 14.47 5.46
CA GLU A 158 9.85 13.94 4.86
C GLU A 158 9.55 12.73 3.97
N LYS A 159 8.63 11.86 4.38
CA LYS A 159 8.15 10.69 3.63
C LYS A 159 7.17 11.03 2.51
N GLY A 160 6.89 12.30 2.30
CA GLY A 160 6.09 12.81 1.18
C GLY A 160 4.58 12.73 1.37
N ILE A 161 4.08 12.53 2.60
CA ILE A 161 2.65 12.71 2.90
C ILE A 161 2.33 14.21 2.82
N ARG A 162 1.21 14.54 2.22
CA ARG A 162 0.78 15.93 2.00
C ARG A 162 -0.72 16.09 2.29
N ALA A 163 -1.12 17.34 2.48
CA ALA A 163 -2.54 17.67 2.53
C ALA A 163 -3.26 17.20 1.25
N GLY A 164 -4.43 16.60 1.42
CA GLY A 164 -5.21 15.99 0.33
C GLY A 164 -4.93 14.50 0.09
N ASP A 165 -3.90 13.93 0.72
CA ASP A 165 -3.71 12.47 0.72
C ASP A 165 -4.76 11.79 1.61
N VAL A 166 -5.05 10.52 1.34
CA VAL A 166 -5.97 9.70 2.15
C VAL A 166 -5.23 8.46 2.66
N ILE A 167 -5.28 8.22 3.96
CA ILE A 167 -4.74 7.02 4.59
C ILE A 167 -5.87 6.00 4.71
N VAL A 168 -5.73 4.85 4.10
CA VAL A 168 -6.75 3.80 4.06
C VAL A 168 -6.40 2.56 4.87
N GLU A 169 -5.10 2.34 5.14
CA GLU A 169 -4.62 1.26 6.01
C GLU A 169 -3.48 1.76 6.88
N ALA A 170 -3.40 1.25 8.10
CA ALA A 170 -2.28 1.44 9.00
C ALA A 170 -1.91 0.09 9.64
N GLY A 171 -0.62 -0.26 9.63
CA GLY A 171 -0.16 -1.55 10.15
C GLY A 171 -0.84 -2.75 9.48
N ARG A 172 -1.19 -2.65 8.20
CA ARG A 172 -1.94 -3.65 7.40
C ARG A 172 -3.38 -3.88 7.86
N THR A 173 -3.92 -2.97 8.64
CA THR A 173 -5.32 -2.97 9.07
C THR A 173 -6.04 -1.83 8.37
N LYS A 174 -7.19 -2.12 7.77
CA LYS A 174 -8.03 -1.08 7.18
C LYS A 174 -8.54 -0.15 8.26
N ILE A 175 -8.58 1.13 7.95
CA ILE A 175 -9.08 2.18 8.83
C ILE A 175 -10.29 2.84 8.20
N ALA A 176 -11.29 3.16 9.02
CA ALA A 176 -12.49 3.87 8.59
C ALA A 176 -12.54 5.28 9.16
N ASP A 177 -11.97 5.51 10.36
CA ASP A 177 -12.02 6.79 11.05
C ASP A 177 -10.72 7.12 11.82
N VAL A 178 -10.66 8.33 12.39
CA VAL A 178 -9.50 8.82 13.15
C VAL A 178 -9.28 8.07 14.46
N ASN A 179 -10.29 7.38 15.02
CA ASN A 179 -10.09 6.59 16.22
C ASN A 179 -9.36 5.29 15.89
N ASP A 180 -9.70 4.67 14.76
CA ASP A 180 -9.02 3.44 14.29
C ASP A 180 -7.53 3.68 14.12
N ILE A 181 -7.15 4.74 13.38
CA ILE A 181 -5.74 5.05 13.15
C ILE A 181 -5.02 5.44 14.46
N SER A 182 -5.69 6.16 15.35
CA SER A 182 -5.12 6.55 16.65
C SER A 182 -4.83 5.32 17.50
N LYS A 183 -5.79 4.39 17.57
CA LYS A 183 -5.62 3.13 18.30
C LYS A 183 -4.50 2.27 17.73
N ILE A 184 -4.43 2.15 16.41
CA ILE A 184 -3.37 1.38 15.75
C ILE A 184 -1.98 1.97 16.04
N PHE A 185 -1.86 3.30 16.09
CA PHE A 185 -0.61 3.97 16.48
C PHE A 185 -0.26 3.69 17.94
N GLU A 186 -1.22 3.78 18.85
CA GLU A 186 -1.03 3.50 20.28
C GLU A 186 -0.63 2.03 20.50
N ASP A 187 -1.33 1.09 19.90
CA ASP A 187 -1.02 -0.34 19.96
C ASP A 187 0.40 -0.65 19.40
N ALA A 188 0.80 0.04 18.33
CA ALA A 188 2.13 -0.13 17.74
C ALA A 188 3.24 0.41 18.67
N ILE A 189 3.02 1.55 19.32
CA ILE A 189 3.96 2.13 20.29
C ILE A 189 4.07 1.24 21.53
N GLU A 190 2.93 0.75 22.06
CA GLU A 190 2.91 -0.17 23.20
C GLU A 190 3.62 -1.50 22.90
N ALA A 191 3.52 -1.97 21.65
CA ALA A 191 4.26 -3.14 21.17
C ALA A 191 5.75 -2.88 20.92
N GLY A 192 6.25 -1.65 21.17
CA GLY A 192 7.65 -1.27 21.00
C GLY A 192 8.10 -1.16 19.53
N ARG A 193 7.17 -0.99 18.62
CA ARG A 193 7.49 -0.77 17.19
C ARG A 193 8.04 0.64 17.01
N LYS A 194 9.06 0.78 16.18
CA LYS A 194 9.68 2.07 15.87
C LYS A 194 9.05 2.73 14.65
N SER A 195 8.44 1.94 13.79
CA SER A 195 7.78 2.41 12.57
C SER A 195 6.49 1.64 12.30
N ILE A 196 5.63 2.24 11.50
CA ILE A 196 4.37 1.65 11.04
C ILE A 196 4.19 1.87 9.55
N LEU A 197 3.64 0.87 8.87
CA LEU A 197 3.34 0.95 7.45
C LEU A 197 1.96 1.57 7.24
N LEU A 198 1.88 2.62 6.45
CA LEU A 198 0.64 3.28 6.03
C LEU A 198 0.41 3.05 4.55
N LEU A 199 -0.81 2.70 4.15
CA LEU A 199 -1.23 2.75 2.75
C LEU A 199 -1.90 4.11 2.49
N VAL A 200 -1.26 4.89 1.65
CA VAL A 200 -1.67 6.27 1.33
C VAL A 200 -2.12 6.34 -0.12
N LEU A 201 -3.28 6.92 -0.34
CA LEU A 201 -3.82 7.23 -1.66
C LEU A 201 -3.64 8.71 -1.99
N LYS A 202 -3.24 8.97 -3.23
CA LYS A 202 -3.22 10.31 -3.83
C LYS A 202 -3.89 10.25 -5.20
N GLY A 203 -5.15 10.64 -5.27
CA GLY A 203 -5.98 10.39 -6.45
C GLY A 203 -6.10 8.88 -6.70
N ASP A 204 -5.79 8.44 -7.91
CA ASP A 204 -5.85 7.02 -8.31
C ASP A 204 -4.58 6.21 -7.97
N ASN A 205 -3.57 6.84 -7.38
CA ASN A 205 -2.31 6.19 -7.05
C ASN A 205 -2.24 5.81 -5.58
N SER A 206 -1.93 4.54 -5.30
CA SER A 206 -1.65 4.04 -3.96
C SER A 206 -0.16 3.83 -3.74
N ARG A 207 0.32 4.14 -2.54
CA ARG A 207 1.69 3.86 -2.12
C ARG A 207 1.74 3.52 -0.64
N PHE A 208 2.69 2.70 -0.26
CA PHE A 208 3.02 2.50 1.14
C PHE A 208 4.03 3.55 1.62
N VAL A 209 3.89 3.94 2.88
CA VAL A 209 4.80 4.84 3.58
C VAL A 209 5.15 4.22 4.92
N GLY A 210 6.43 4.04 5.19
CA GLY A 210 6.93 3.68 6.52
C GLY A 210 7.04 4.94 7.36
N LEU A 211 6.13 5.12 8.33
CA LEU A 211 6.13 6.26 9.23
C LEU A 211 6.86 5.90 10.52
N SER A 212 7.82 6.72 10.94
CA SER A 212 8.48 6.60 12.25
C SER A 212 7.51 6.97 13.37
N LEU A 213 7.45 6.12 14.41
CA LEU A 213 6.63 6.34 15.60
C LEU A 213 7.39 7.07 16.72
N SER A 214 8.65 7.42 16.49
CA SER A 214 9.40 8.29 17.39
C SER A 214 9.02 9.74 17.15
N GLU A 215 8.38 10.38 18.12
CA GLU A 215 8.25 11.84 18.12
C GLU A 215 9.67 12.45 18.19
N LYS A 216 9.99 13.30 17.21
CA LYS A 216 11.21 14.14 17.24
C LYS A 216 11.00 15.33 18.15
#